data_91322b264880df8eea4f38ce70cf9554
#
_entry.id   91322b264880df8eea4f38ce70cf9554
#
_cell.length_a   1.000
_cell.length_b   1.000
_cell.length_c   1.000
_cell.angle_alpha   90.00
_cell.angle_beta   90.00
_cell.angle_gamma   90.00
#
_symmetry.space_group_name_H-M   'P 1'
#
loop_
_entity.id
_entity.type
_entity.pdbx_description
1 polymer ?
#
loop_
_entity_poly.entity_id
_entity_poly.type
_entity_poly.pdbx_seq_one_letter_code
_entity_poly.pdbx_strand_id
1 'polypeptide(L)'
;PGCPCASTEEPIDCYDGSRESMGVGICHAGSRYCIEYTEGSQYYVWSRCEEQQLPRATERCNGLDDNCDGRVDEGVLSSCGNCNPHCYNTGQGPSTGQAFDEPNDDNGSGVGLDEDGNLILNRNEVRFEYLWVANAGEGTISKVDTRELREAARFDSVGPNNDGIAPGSQNSPSRTGIDLNGDMFVANRAFGRQPSVTKIYNRDCADRNGNGRVETSQDLNGNNVIDRGNPNEFLGQNDECYAWTEAVGRNGGTARALAIDAGDAQNPYGNVWVGMYIHREFYGIQGTDGALIRRPGLQNPISIGHSPYGAVVDSNGYVWSGTLSGGTIAG
;
A
#
# COMPACT_ATOMS: atom_id res chain seq x y z
N PRO A 1 28.89 0.08 -45.38
CA PRO A 1 30.35 0.15 -45.32
C PRO A 1 30.96 -0.64 -46.49
N GLY A 2 32.10 -0.16 -46.99
CA GLY A 2 32.83 -0.88 -48.04
C GLY A 2 32.60 -0.43 -49.48
N CYS A 3 31.67 0.51 -49.77
CA CYS A 3 31.58 1.12 -51.10
C CYS A 3 32.79 2.01 -51.33
N PRO A 4 33.36 2.04 -52.59
CA PRO A 4 34.48 2.91 -52.92
C PRO A 4 34.17 4.38 -52.72
N CYS A 5 35.17 5.16 -52.31
CA CYS A 5 35.11 6.62 -52.23
C CYS A 5 36.44 7.25 -52.65
N ALA A 6 36.47 8.56 -52.90
CA ALA A 6 37.71 9.30 -53.15
C ALA A 6 38.26 9.88 -51.86
N SER A 7 39.57 9.83 -51.64
CA SER A 7 40.23 10.32 -50.39
C SER A 7 39.98 11.79 -50.06
N THR A 8 39.43 12.54 -51.03
CA THR A 8 39.10 13.97 -50.90
C THR A 8 37.60 14.21 -50.65
N GLU A 9 36.77 13.14 -50.56
CA GLU A 9 35.36 13.30 -50.28
C GLU A 9 35.10 13.68 -48.80
N GLU A 10 34.22 14.68 -48.64
CA GLU A 10 33.77 15.12 -47.32
C GLU A 10 32.91 14.03 -46.66
N PRO A 11 32.86 13.99 -45.30
CA PRO A 11 31.98 13.09 -44.61
C PRO A 11 30.51 13.24 -45.04
N ILE A 12 29.79 12.13 -45.10
CA ILE A 12 28.39 12.11 -45.46
C ILE A 12 27.55 11.68 -44.27
N ASP A 13 26.40 12.31 -44.06
CA ASP A 13 25.44 11.93 -43.06
C ASP A 13 24.90 10.52 -43.31
N CYS A 14 24.71 9.78 -42.24
CA CYS A 14 24.18 8.43 -42.29
C CYS A 14 23.33 8.12 -41.08
N TYR A 15 22.44 7.17 -41.24
CA TYR A 15 21.64 6.61 -40.17
C TYR A 15 21.21 5.20 -40.54
N ASP A 16 21.54 4.21 -39.70
CA ASP A 16 21.23 2.81 -39.97
C ASP A 16 19.88 2.38 -39.35
N GLY A 17 19.19 3.27 -38.61
CA GLY A 17 17.85 3.09 -38.08
C GLY A 17 16.75 3.45 -39.06
N SER A 18 15.50 3.42 -38.62
CA SER A 18 14.37 3.87 -39.43
C SER A 18 14.39 5.39 -39.60
N ARG A 19 13.95 5.88 -40.76
CA ARG A 19 13.86 7.34 -40.99
C ARG A 19 12.90 8.03 -39.99
N GLU A 20 11.92 7.30 -39.49
CA GLU A 20 10.91 7.82 -38.56
C GLU A 20 11.49 8.07 -37.17
N SER A 21 12.51 7.30 -36.78
CA SER A 21 13.17 7.46 -35.49
C SER A 21 14.31 8.47 -35.48
N MET A 22 14.76 8.92 -36.67
CA MET A 22 15.88 9.86 -36.78
C MET A 22 15.49 11.26 -36.28
N GLY A 23 16.21 11.75 -35.27
CA GLY A 23 15.92 13.04 -34.62
C GLY A 23 14.81 13.00 -33.61
N VAL A 24 14.34 11.80 -33.25
CA VAL A 24 13.36 11.59 -32.18
C VAL A 24 14.09 11.09 -30.91
N GLY A 25 13.75 11.62 -29.73
CA GLY A 25 14.37 11.23 -28.49
C GLY A 25 15.90 11.36 -28.51
N ILE A 26 16.59 10.30 -28.11
CA ILE A 26 18.06 10.24 -28.12
C ILE A 26 18.64 9.95 -29.51
N CYS A 27 17.82 9.58 -30.50
CA CYS A 27 18.29 9.12 -31.78
C CYS A 27 18.75 10.27 -32.70
N HIS A 28 19.94 10.13 -33.23
CA HIS A 28 20.50 11.10 -34.20
C HIS A 28 21.36 10.44 -35.23
N ALA A 29 21.50 11.12 -36.38
CA ALA A 29 22.38 10.72 -37.43
C ALA A 29 23.85 10.80 -36.98
N GLY A 30 24.66 9.98 -37.60
CA GLY A 30 26.11 10.02 -37.54
C GLY A 30 26.70 10.36 -38.90
N SER A 31 28.00 10.11 -39.04
CA SER A 31 28.73 10.37 -40.27
C SER A 31 29.53 9.16 -40.74
N ARG A 32 29.67 9.03 -42.05
CA ARG A 32 30.60 8.08 -42.68
C ARG A 32 31.78 8.85 -43.22
N TYR A 33 32.95 8.30 -43.00
CA TYR A 33 34.23 8.85 -43.42
C TYR A 33 34.83 7.98 -44.51
N CYS A 34 35.47 8.61 -45.46
CA CYS A 34 36.22 7.90 -46.48
C CYS A 34 37.57 7.49 -45.91
N ILE A 35 37.78 6.20 -45.64
CA ILE A 35 38.94 5.64 -44.94
C ILE A 35 39.72 4.70 -45.87
N GLU A 36 41.02 4.55 -45.64
CA GLU A 36 41.82 3.53 -46.33
C GLU A 36 41.28 2.13 -46.04
N TYR A 37 41.14 1.30 -47.08
CA TYR A 37 40.64 -0.08 -46.91
C TYR A 37 41.57 -0.94 -46.07
N THR A 38 42.90 -0.75 -46.25
CA THR A 38 43.97 -1.31 -45.44
C THR A 38 45.06 -0.26 -45.33
N GLU A 39 45.79 -0.25 -44.22
CA GLU A 39 46.88 0.69 -43.97
C GLU A 39 47.90 0.72 -45.10
N GLY A 40 48.16 1.91 -45.70
CA GLY A 40 49.03 2.09 -46.84
C GLY A 40 48.40 1.76 -48.22
N SER A 41 47.13 1.46 -48.28
CA SER A 41 46.38 1.17 -49.53
C SER A 41 46.01 2.49 -50.22
N GLN A 42 46.08 2.52 -51.55
CA GLN A 42 45.49 3.59 -52.36
C GLN A 42 44.02 3.41 -52.66
N TYR A 43 43.39 2.40 -52.03
CA TYR A 43 41.99 2.10 -52.19
C TYR A 43 41.21 2.53 -50.96
N TYR A 44 40.22 3.42 -51.14
CA TYR A 44 39.42 4.01 -50.08
C TYR A 44 38.00 3.52 -50.13
N VAL A 45 37.39 3.37 -48.93
CA VAL A 45 36.00 2.92 -48.76
C VAL A 45 35.31 3.73 -47.68
N TRP A 46 34.00 3.83 -47.77
CA TRP A 46 33.18 4.44 -46.75
C TRP A 46 33.20 3.57 -45.46
N SER A 47 33.47 4.22 -44.34
CA SER A 47 33.37 3.60 -42.99
C SER A 47 31.94 3.13 -42.67
N ARG A 48 31.78 2.50 -41.55
CA ARG A 48 30.45 2.34 -40.95
C ARG A 48 29.91 3.73 -40.57
N CYS A 49 28.60 3.82 -40.27
CA CYS A 49 28.01 5.01 -39.73
C CYS A 49 28.53 5.20 -38.28
N GLU A 50 29.34 6.21 -38.09
CA GLU A 50 29.98 6.51 -36.80
C GLU A 50 29.22 7.61 -36.10
N GLU A 51 29.24 7.61 -34.76
CA GLU A 51 28.58 8.60 -33.90
C GLU A 51 27.06 8.69 -34.08
N GLN A 52 26.41 7.73 -34.73
CA GLN A 52 24.96 7.64 -34.74
C GLN A 52 24.42 7.07 -33.41
N GLN A 53 23.27 7.51 -32.98
CA GLN A 53 22.52 6.87 -31.88
C GLN A 53 21.27 6.22 -32.47
N LEU A 54 21.17 4.91 -32.29
CA LEU A 54 20.01 4.11 -32.74
C LEU A 54 19.01 3.91 -31.58
N PRO A 55 17.74 3.63 -31.92
CA PRO A 55 16.73 3.27 -30.95
C PRO A 55 17.19 2.09 -30.08
N ARG A 56 16.93 2.16 -28.79
CA ARG A 56 17.05 1.01 -27.88
C ARG A 56 15.83 0.11 -28.01
N ALA A 57 16.00 -1.15 -27.63
CA ALA A 57 14.89 -2.11 -27.70
C ALA A 57 13.83 -1.85 -26.62
N THR A 58 14.19 -1.16 -25.56
CA THR A 58 13.32 -0.88 -24.39
C THR A 58 13.69 0.46 -23.80
N GLU A 59 12.67 1.14 -23.25
CA GLU A 59 12.84 2.36 -22.48
C GLU A 59 13.65 2.12 -21.21
N ARG A 60 14.28 3.21 -20.73
CA ARG A 60 14.85 3.32 -19.38
C ARG A 60 14.20 4.51 -18.72
N CYS A 61 13.85 4.37 -17.46
CA CYS A 61 13.23 5.46 -16.71
C CYS A 61 14.28 6.54 -16.38
N ASN A 62 14.51 7.48 -17.30
CA ASN A 62 15.57 8.50 -17.22
C ASN A 62 15.14 9.88 -17.75
N GLY A 63 13.87 10.02 -18.16
CA GLY A 63 13.34 11.25 -18.75
C GLY A 63 13.72 11.48 -20.21
N LEU A 64 14.24 10.46 -20.89
CA LEU A 64 14.59 10.49 -22.30
C LEU A 64 13.80 9.44 -23.06
N ASP A 65 13.48 9.70 -24.31
CA ASP A 65 12.91 8.73 -25.24
C ASP A 65 14.06 7.87 -25.79
N ASP A 66 14.29 6.71 -25.15
CA ASP A 66 15.40 5.82 -25.49
C ASP A 66 15.08 4.94 -26.72
N ASN A 67 13.81 4.64 -26.98
CA ASN A 67 13.38 3.80 -28.10
C ASN A 67 13.01 4.61 -29.35
N CYS A 68 12.97 5.95 -29.22
CA CYS A 68 12.77 6.91 -30.30
C CYS A 68 11.41 6.75 -31.01
N ASP A 69 10.34 6.47 -30.25
CA ASP A 69 8.98 6.37 -30.76
C ASP A 69 8.16 7.66 -30.56
N GLY A 70 8.74 8.67 -29.90
CA GLY A 70 8.14 9.98 -29.62
C GLY A 70 7.49 10.06 -28.26
N ARG A 71 7.64 9.05 -27.42
CA ARG A 71 7.20 9.03 -26.03
C ARG A 71 8.42 8.95 -25.10
N VAL A 72 8.24 9.35 -23.87
CA VAL A 72 9.32 9.36 -22.87
C VAL A 72 8.95 8.40 -21.74
N ASP A 73 9.85 7.47 -21.46
CA ASP A 73 9.73 6.52 -20.35
C ASP A 73 8.47 5.64 -20.38
N GLU A 74 7.82 5.43 -21.55
CA GLU A 74 6.61 4.61 -21.59
C GLU A 74 6.91 3.13 -21.28
N GLY A 75 6.00 2.51 -20.56
CA GLY A 75 6.11 1.10 -20.14
C GLY A 75 7.11 0.83 -19.01
N VAL A 76 7.84 1.86 -18.52
CA VAL A 76 8.83 1.74 -17.44
C VAL A 76 8.54 2.66 -16.26
N LEU A 77 7.53 3.52 -16.38
CA LEU A 77 7.06 4.36 -15.27
C LEU A 77 6.37 3.50 -14.21
N SER A 78 6.55 3.89 -12.94
CA SER A 78 5.78 3.36 -11.82
C SER A 78 4.30 3.72 -11.95
N SER A 79 3.45 3.14 -11.12
CA SER A 79 2.02 3.50 -11.04
C SER A 79 1.76 4.98 -10.67
N CYS A 80 2.78 5.72 -10.23
CA CYS A 80 2.71 7.16 -10.00
C CYS A 80 3.16 8.00 -11.20
N GLY A 81 3.41 7.39 -12.36
CA GLY A 81 3.89 8.10 -13.54
C GLY A 81 5.30 8.67 -13.41
N ASN A 82 6.14 8.09 -12.58
CA ASN A 82 7.53 8.49 -12.39
C ASN A 82 8.47 7.29 -12.25
N CYS A 83 9.78 7.54 -12.17
CA CYS A 83 10.81 6.50 -12.09
C CYS A 83 11.03 5.93 -10.69
N ASN A 84 10.18 6.21 -9.72
CA ASN A 84 10.31 5.64 -8.38
C ASN A 84 9.68 4.24 -8.33
N PRO A 85 10.47 3.14 -8.26
CA PRO A 85 9.93 1.78 -8.25
C PRO A 85 9.15 1.45 -6.97
N HIS A 86 9.21 2.32 -5.96
CA HIS A 86 8.50 2.18 -4.69
C HIS A 86 7.24 3.06 -4.63
N CYS A 87 6.85 3.68 -5.73
CA CYS A 87 5.63 4.46 -5.76
C CYS A 87 4.44 3.55 -6.04
N TYR A 88 3.63 3.34 -5.02
CA TYR A 88 2.40 2.52 -5.06
C TYR A 88 1.15 3.41 -5.10
N ASN A 89 1.08 4.34 -6.02
CA ASN A 89 -0.15 5.09 -6.21
C ASN A 89 -1.06 4.30 -7.17
N THR A 90 -2.09 3.67 -6.62
CA THR A 90 -3.07 2.88 -7.37
C THR A 90 -4.23 3.72 -7.91
N GLY A 91 -4.21 5.03 -7.71
CA GLY A 91 -5.24 5.96 -8.16
C GLY A 91 -4.96 6.59 -9.51
N GLN A 92 -6.01 7.03 -10.21
CA GLN A 92 -5.92 7.91 -11.36
C GLN A 92 -5.85 9.38 -10.91
N GLY A 93 -5.19 10.24 -11.66
CA GLY A 93 -5.16 11.67 -11.38
C GLY A 93 -3.82 12.35 -11.67
N PRO A 94 -3.70 13.66 -11.37
CA PRO A 94 -2.58 14.49 -11.81
C PRO A 94 -1.18 14.05 -11.35
N SER A 95 -1.10 13.26 -10.28
CA SER A 95 0.17 12.76 -9.73
C SER A 95 0.47 11.30 -10.07
N THR A 96 -0.41 10.63 -10.80
CA THR A 96 -0.31 9.19 -11.06
C THR A 96 0.22 8.87 -12.46
N GLY A 97 0.33 9.87 -13.33
CA GLY A 97 0.68 9.69 -14.75
C GLY A 97 -0.43 9.05 -15.57
N GLN A 98 -1.56 8.71 -14.98
CA GLN A 98 -2.75 8.22 -15.68
C GLN A 98 -3.83 9.28 -15.65
N ALA A 99 -4.29 9.69 -16.83
CA ALA A 99 -5.47 10.54 -16.95
C ALA A 99 -6.70 9.79 -16.43
N PHE A 100 -7.72 10.52 -15.99
CA PHE A 100 -9.04 9.94 -15.74
C PHE A 100 -9.60 9.46 -17.08
N ASP A 101 -9.44 8.16 -17.34
CA ASP A 101 -10.09 7.49 -18.45
C ASP A 101 -11.47 7.00 -17.99
N GLU A 102 -12.34 6.77 -18.83
CA GLU A 102 -13.68 6.22 -18.80
C GLU A 102 -14.34 5.82 -17.46
N PRO A 103 -15.67 6.04 -17.28
CA PRO A 103 -16.41 5.84 -16.04
C PRO A 103 -16.46 4.39 -15.52
N ASN A 104 -15.89 3.43 -16.22
CA ASN A 104 -15.93 2.01 -15.90
C ASN A 104 -14.57 1.39 -15.59
N ASP A 105 -13.51 2.20 -15.45
CA ASP A 105 -12.22 1.68 -15.04
C ASP A 105 -12.21 1.53 -13.51
N ASP A 106 -11.86 0.35 -13.01
CA ASP A 106 -11.83 0.00 -11.58
C ASP A 106 -10.94 0.92 -10.72
N ASN A 107 -10.16 1.80 -11.38
CA ASN A 107 -9.28 2.77 -10.74
C ASN A 107 -9.92 4.12 -10.44
N GLY A 108 -11.12 4.37 -10.90
CA GLY A 108 -11.85 5.62 -10.73
C GLY A 108 -12.72 5.69 -9.47
N SER A 109 -12.39 4.95 -8.39
CA SER A 109 -13.22 5.00 -7.18
C SER A 109 -13.23 6.40 -6.57
N GLY A 110 -14.39 7.04 -6.59
CA GLY A 110 -14.61 8.38 -6.04
C GLY A 110 -14.72 9.51 -7.06
N VAL A 111 -14.42 9.29 -8.33
CA VAL A 111 -14.60 10.27 -9.41
C VAL A 111 -15.26 9.63 -10.64
N GLY A 112 -16.05 10.40 -11.36
CA GLY A 112 -16.71 10.02 -12.59
C GLY A 112 -16.81 11.22 -13.52
N LEU A 113 -17.39 11.00 -14.71
CA LEU A 113 -17.71 12.06 -15.65
C LEU A 113 -19.23 12.27 -15.65
N ASP A 114 -19.68 13.54 -15.74
CA ASP A 114 -21.07 13.86 -16.02
C ASP A 114 -21.39 13.68 -17.52
N GLU A 115 -22.63 13.95 -17.93
CA GLU A 115 -23.09 13.84 -19.30
C GLU A 115 -22.34 14.76 -20.28
N ASP A 116 -21.70 15.81 -19.77
CA ASP A 116 -20.92 16.79 -20.51
C ASP A 116 -19.41 16.46 -20.52
N GLY A 117 -19.00 15.38 -19.86
CA GLY A 117 -17.60 14.97 -19.73
C GLY A 117 -16.81 15.73 -18.67
N ASN A 118 -17.47 16.45 -17.75
CA ASN A 118 -16.80 17.09 -16.65
C ASN A 118 -16.57 16.11 -15.48
N LEU A 119 -15.44 16.25 -14.79
CA LEU A 119 -15.12 15.47 -13.61
C LEU A 119 -16.11 15.77 -12.48
N ILE A 120 -16.79 14.72 -12.01
CA ILE A 120 -17.65 14.77 -10.84
C ILE A 120 -17.16 13.79 -9.78
N LEU A 121 -17.41 14.10 -8.52
CA LEU A 121 -17.23 13.12 -7.45
C LEU A 121 -18.32 12.07 -7.57
N ASN A 122 -17.91 10.83 -7.84
CA ASN A 122 -18.79 9.67 -7.73
C ASN A 122 -19.25 9.57 -6.28
N ARG A 123 -20.56 9.51 -6.07
CA ARG A 123 -21.14 9.27 -4.75
C ARG A 123 -20.95 7.84 -4.23
N ASN A 124 -20.07 7.07 -4.84
CA ASN A 124 -19.55 5.86 -4.22
C ASN A 124 -18.55 6.27 -3.13
N GLU A 125 -19.06 7.07 -2.18
CA GLU A 125 -18.40 7.27 -0.92
C GLU A 125 -18.13 5.88 -0.33
N VAL A 126 -16.89 5.57 -0.04
CA VAL A 126 -16.59 4.56 0.98
C VAL A 126 -17.15 5.14 2.27
N ARG A 127 -18.43 4.89 2.53
CA ARG A 127 -19.08 5.33 3.75
C ARG A 127 -18.67 4.34 4.81
N PHE A 128 -17.72 4.72 5.65
CA PHE A 128 -17.54 4.07 6.92
C PHE A 128 -18.73 4.44 7.80
N GLU A 129 -19.80 3.65 7.70
CA GLU A 129 -21.04 3.89 8.45
C GLU A 129 -20.88 3.60 9.94
N TYR A 130 -19.75 3.05 10.32
CA TYR A 130 -19.49 2.59 11.68
C TYR A 130 -18.31 3.31 12.32
N LEU A 131 -18.51 3.71 13.56
CA LEU A 131 -17.45 4.15 14.46
C LEU A 131 -17.05 2.97 15.35
N TRP A 132 -15.76 2.69 15.44
CA TRP A 132 -15.22 1.66 16.30
C TRP A 132 -14.60 2.27 17.56
N VAL A 133 -15.11 1.90 18.72
CA VAL A 133 -14.73 2.48 20.01
C VAL A 133 -14.08 1.44 20.90
N ALA A 134 -12.86 1.74 21.34
CA ALA A 134 -12.15 0.89 22.31
C ALA A 134 -12.58 1.20 23.75
N ASN A 135 -13.29 0.26 24.38
CA ASN A 135 -13.77 0.37 25.76
C ASN A 135 -12.69 -0.18 26.72
N ALA A 136 -11.67 0.64 26.99
CA ALA A 136 -10.47 0.22 27.73
C ALA A 136 -10.75 -0.37 29.11
N GLY A 137 -11.73 0.17 29.83
CA GLY A 137 -12.11 -0.28 31.17
C GLY A 137 -12.84 -1.62 31.20
N GLU A 138 -13.46 -2.01 30.08
CA GLU A 138 -14.19 -3.28 29.95
C GLU A 138 -13.39 -4.35 29.19
N GLY A 139 -12.42 -3.93 28.39
CA GLY A 139 -11.70 -4.83 27.47
C GLY A 139 -12.54 -5.22 26.26
N THR A 140 -13.44 -4.34 25.81
CA THR A 140 -14.34 -4.57 24.67
C THR A 140 -14.17 -3.53 23.60
N ILE A 141 -14.76 -3.80 22.43
CA ILE A 141 -14.87 -2.92 21.28
C ILE A 141 -16.34 -2.78 20.93
N SER A 142 -16.83 -1.55 20.80
CA SER A 142 -18.17 -1.25 20.29
C SER A 142 -18.09 -0.84 18.82
N LYS A 143 -18.94 -1.42 18.00
CA LYS A 143 -19.24 -0.99 16.63
C LYS A 143 -20.53 -0.17 16.67
N VAL A 144 -20.42 1.12 16.41
CA VAL A 144 -21.54 2.07 16.50
C VAL A 144 -21.98 2.48 15.11
N ASP A 145 -23.24 2.28 14.79
CA ASP A 145 -23.86 2.82 13.58
C ASP A 145 -24.01 4.34 13.71
N THR A 146 -23.34 5.08 12.83
CA THR A 146 -23.33 6.55 12.88
C THR A 146 -24.58 7.19 12.29
N ARG A 147 -25.43 6.44 11.60
CA ARG A 147 -26.70 6.91 11.06
C ARG A 147 -27.83 6.70 12.05
N GLU A 148 -27.89 5.47 12.60
CA GLU A 148 -28.92 5.10 13.56
C GLU A 148 -28.56 5.47 14.99
N LEU A 149 -27.31 5.93 15.24
CA LEU A 149 -26.77 6.35 16.54
C LEU A 149 -26.96 5.29 17.63
N ARG A 150 -26.75 4.02 17.26
CA ARG A 150 -26.87 2.88 18.16
C ARG A 150 -25.66 1.97 18.06
N GLU A 151 -25.45 1.17 19.10
CA GLU A 151 -24.45 0.12 19.09
C GLU A 151 -24.94 -1.02 18.17
N ALA A 152 -24.23 -1.27 17.08
CA ALA A 152 -24.56 -2.28 16.09
C ALA A 152 -23.98 -3.66 16.43
N ALA A 153 -22.79 -3.67 17.09
CA ALA A 153 -22.16 -4.89 17.60
C ALA A 153 -21.18 -4.56 18.73
N ARG A 154 -20.91 -5.53 19.59
CA ARG A 154 -19.89 -5.43 20.67
C ARG A 154 -19.07 -6.72 20.72
N PHE A 155 -17.77 -6.57 20.85
CA PHE A 155 -16.79 -7.66 20.84
C PHE A 155 -15.87 -7.57 22.06
N ASP A 156 -15.34 -8.69 22.54
CA ASP A 156 -14.13 -8.64 23.36
C ASP A 156 -12.97 -8.08 22.51
N SER A 157 -12.07 -7.31 23.10
CA SER A 157 -10.92 -6.78 22.39
C SER A 157 -9.86 -7.83 22.06
N VAL A 158 -9.98 -9.00 22.66
CA VAL A 158 -9.20 -10.21 22.40
C VAL A 158 -10.18 -11.30 22.00
N GLY A 159 -10.14 -11.69 20.74
CA GLY A 159 -10.95 -12.79 20.20
C GLY A 159 -10.30 -14.16 20.45
N PRO A 160 -10.84 -15.21 19.85
CA PRO A 160 -10.24 -16.54 19.86
C PRO A 160 -8.80 -16.49 19.37
N ASN A 161 -7.88 -17.14 20.09
CA ASN A 161 -6.45 -17.13 19.78
C ASN A 161 -5.75 -18.40 20.28
N ASN A 162 -4.57 -18.68 19.74
CA ASN A 162 -3.72 -19.81 20.12
C ASN A 162 -2.68 -19.45 21.19
N ASP A 163 -2.54 -18.17 21.53
CA ASP A 163 -1.51 -17.65 22.44
C ASP A 163 -1.95 -17.73 23.92
N GLY A 164 -3.19 -18.18 24.18
CA GLY A 164 -3.73 -18.29 25.53
C GLY A 164 -4.05 -16.93 26.17
N ILE A 165 -4.22 -15.87 25.39
CA ILE A 165 -4.59 -14.56 25.89
C ILE A 165 -6.09 -14.54 26.21
N ALA A 166 -6.43 -14.42 27.48
CA ALA A 166 -7.82 -14.38 27.90
C ALA A 166 -8.47 -12.99 27.64
N PRO A 167 -9.74 -12.94 27.22
CA PRO A 167 -10.49 -11.70 27.09
C PRO A 167 -10.69 -11.02 28.45
N GLY A 168 -10.96 -9.71 28.45
CA GLY A 168 -11.32 -8.95 29.64
C GLY A 168 -10.59 -7.61 29.78
N SER A 169 -10.90 -6.88 30.85
CA SER A 169 -10.42 -5.52 31.10
C SER A 169 -8.89 -5.39 31.20
N GLN A 170 -8.19 -6.46 31.56
CA GLN A 170 -6.72 -6.50 31.64
C GLN A 170 -6.05 -6.24 30.29
N ASN A 171 -6.75 -6.45 29.18
CA ASN A 171 -6.21 -6.20 27.83
C ASN A 171 -6.17 -4.70 27.49
N SER A 172 -7.05 -3.91 28.12
CA SER A 172 -7.05 -2.45 28.01
C SER A 172 -6.87 -1.95 26.56
N PRO A 173 -7.81 -2.25 25.62
CA PRO A 173 -7.73 -1.81 24.23
C PRO A 173 -7.57 -0.30 24.16
N SER A 174 -6.87 0.19 23.14
CA SER A 174 -6.54 1.61 23.07
C SER A 174 -6.66 2.22 21.69
N ARG A 175 -5.93 1.70 20.71
CA ARG A 175 -5.93 2.23 19.36
C ARG A 175 -6.72 1.30 18.46
N THR A 176 -7.60 1.90 17.68
CA THR A 176 -8.31 1.24 16.59
C THR A 176 -7.87 1.85 15.27
N GLY A 177 -7.87 1.05 14.23
CA GLY A 177 -7.67 1.45 12.84
C GLY A 177 -8.56 0.60 11.95
N ILE A 178 -8.88 1.10 10.77
CA ILE A 178 -9.66 0.36 9.77
C ILE A 178 -8.84 0.24 8.49
N ASP A 179 -8.92 -0.91 7.86
CA ASP A 179 -8.30 -1.11 6.55
C ASP A 179 -9.21 -0.64 5.40
N LEU A 180 -8.74 -0.80 4.16
CA LEU A 180 -9.48 -0.37 2.97
C LEU A 180 -10.78 -1.14 2.73
N ASN A 181 -10.93 -2.34 3.35
CA ASN A 181 -12.18 -3.10 3.35
C ASN A 181 -13.15 -2.65 4.46
N GLY A 182 -12.70 -1.77 5.35
CA GLY A 182 -13.45 -1.31 6.52
C GLY A 182 -13.35 -2.25 7.72
N ASP A 183 -12.53 -3.28 7.67
CA ASP A 183 -12.27 -4.18 8.79
C ASP A 183 -11.47 -3.46 9.87
N MET A 184 -11.76 -3.77 11.13
CA MET A 184 -11.20 -3.08 12.27
C MET A 184 -10.03 -3.85 12.88
N PHE A 185 -8.98 -3.11 13.22
CA PHE A 185 -7.86 -3.60 14.05
C PHE A 185 -7.84 -2.87 15.38
N VAL A 186 -7.56 -3.60 16.44
CA VAL A 186 -7.35 -3.01 17.77
C VAL A 186 -6.04 -3.47 18.38
N ALA A 187 -5.29 -2.49 18.93
CA ALA A 187 -4.10 -2.74 19.74
C ALA A 187 -4.47 -2.80 21.23
N ASN A 188 -4.17 -3.93 21.85
CA ASN A 188 -4.37 -4.19 23.26
C ASN A 188 -3.10 -3.87 24.06
N ARG A 189 -3.17 -2.86 24.94
CA ARG A 189 -2.01 -2.40 25.73
C ARG A 189 -1.50 -3.46 26.71
N ALA A 190 -2.40 -4.18 27.34
CA ALA A 190 -2.12 -5.29 28.25
C ALA A 190 -1.00 -4.94 29.25
N PHE A 191 -1.14 -3.85 29.99
CA PHE A 191 -0.10 -3.33 30.89
C PHE A 191 0.56 -4.40 31.74
N GLY A 192 1.88 -4.58 31.59
CA GLY A 192 2.66 -5.60 32.29
C GLY A 192 2.39 -7.04 31.83
N ARG A 193 1.59 -7.25 30.80
CA ARG A 193 1.20 -8.55 30.25
C ARG A 193 1.58 -8.65 28.76
N GLN A 194 1.14 -9.72 28.10
CA GLN A 194 1.34 -9.92 26.66
C GLN A 194 0.41 -9.00 25.85
N PRO A 195 0.94 -8.04 25.09
CA PRO A 195 0.15 -7.25 24.17
C PRO A 195 -0.33 -8.10 22.98
N SER A 196 -1.43 -7.67 22.38
CA SER A 196 -2.00 -8.34 21.20
C SER A 196 -2.61 -7.35 20.24
N VAL A 197 -2.83 -7.82 19.01
CA VAL A 197 -3.65 -7.17 18.01
C VAL A 197 -4.78 -8.13 17.64
N THR A 198 -5.98 -7.59 17.50
CA THR A 198 -7.16 -8.32 17.03
C THR A 198 -7.70 -7.67 15.78
N LYS A 199 -8.00 -8.44 14.74
CA LYS A 199 -8.78 -8.02 13.58
C LYS A 199 -10.22 -8.52 13.70
N ILE A 200 -11.18 -7.61 13.43
CA ILE A 200 -12.61 -7.91 13.40
C ILE A 200 -13.16 -7.49 12.05
N TYR A 201 -13.85 -8.39 11.37
CA TYR A 201 -14.51 -8.09 10.10
C TYR A 201 -15.64 -7.08 10.28
N ASN A 202 -15.70 -6.12 9.39
CA ASN A 202 -16.81 -5.18 9.31
C ASN A 202 -18.04 -5.82 8.69
N ARG A 203 -17.84 -6.63 7.66
CA ARG A 203 -18.84 -7.36 6.88
C ARG A 203 -18.25 -8.72 6.53
N ASP A 204 -19.04 -9.55 5.91
CA ASP A 204 -18.60 -10.83 5.33
C ASP A 204 -17.90 -11.76 6.35
N CYS A 205 -18.43 -11.78 7.57
CA CYS A 205 -17.99 -12.70 8.61
C CYS A 205 -18.18 -14.15 8.17
N ALA A 206 -17.26 -15.03 8.54
CA ALA A 206 -17.32 -16.44 8.17
C ALA A 206 -18.19 -17.24 9.16
N ASP A 207 -19.06 -18.11 8.67
CA ASP A 207 -19.70 -19.15 9.49
C ASP A 207 -18.63 -20.13 9.97
N ARG A 208 -18.07 -19.89 11.16
CA ARG A 208 -16.97 -20.67 11.72
C ARG A 208 -17.41 -21.97 12.38
N ASN A 209 -18.65 -22.04 12.81
CA ASN A 209 -19.20 -23.22 13.47
C ASN A 209 -19.90 -24.16 12.46
N GLY A 210 -20.11 -23.73 11.20
CA GLY A 210 -20.64 -24.53 10.11
C GLY A 210 -22.13 -24.82 10.21
N ASN A 211 -22.89 -23.97 10.95
CA ASN A 211 -24.33 -24.17 11.13
C ASN A 211 -25.22 -23.55 10.04
N GLY A 212 -24.61 -22.90 9.03
CA GLY A 212 -25.26 -22.24 7.90
C GLY A 212 -25.73 -20.82 8.18
N ARG A 213 -25.27 -20.21 9.28
CA ARG A 213 -25.57 -18.83 9.66
C ARG A 213 -24.30 -18.18 10.21
N VAL A 214 -24.22 -16.88 10.13
CA VAL A 214 -23.20 -16.08 10.81
C VAL A 214 -23.82 -15.46 12.05
N GLU A 215 -23.29 -15.78 13.21
CA GLU A 215 -23.71 -15.20 14.48
C GLU A 215 -22.74 -14.11 14.94
N THR A 216 -23.27 -12.93 15.24
CA THR A 216 -22.53 -11.83 15.83
C THR A 216 -23.34 -11.15 16.95
N SER A 217 -22.63 -10.54 17.88
CA SER A 217 -23.25 -9.85 19.01
C SER A 217 -24.11 -8.67 18.54
N GLN A 218 -25.35 -8.62 19.00
CA GLN A 218 -26.34 -7.63 18.58
C GLN A 218 -27.35 -7.32 19.67
N ASP A 219 -27.93 -6.12 19.65
CA ASP A 219 -29.04 -5.72 20.52
C ASP A 219 -30.33 -6.44 20.09
N LEU A 220 -30.74 -7.42 20.84
CA LEU A 220 -31.95 -8.21 20.56
C LEU A 220 -33.21 -7.63 21.25
N ASN A 221 -33.05 -6.84 22.29
CA ASN A 221 -34.15 -6.29 23.06
C ASN A 221 -34.55 -4.88 22.66
N GLY A 222 -33.75 -4.21 21.77
CA GLY A 222 -34.03 -2.89 21.21
C GLY A 222 -33.78 -1.74 22.17
N ASN A 223 -32.93 -1.95 23.19
CA ASN A 223 -32.60 -0.90 24.16
C ASN A 223 -31.41 -0.02 23.74
N ASN A 224 -30.82 -0.26 22.57
CA ASN A 224 -29.65 0.39 21.98
C ASN A 224 -28.33 0.08 22.70
N VAL A 225 -28.29 -0.97 23.49
CA VAL A 225 -27.09 -1.44 24.20
C VAL A 225 -26.99 -2.96 24.07
N ILE A 226 -25.79 -3.45 23.77
CA ILE A 226 -25.51 -4.90 23.79
C ILE A 226 -25.06 -5.27 25.20
N ASP A 227 -25.92 -5.98 25.95
CA ASP A 227 -25.65 -6.32 27.34
C ASP A 227 -24.70 -7.51 27.44
N ARG A 228 -23.51 -7.27 28.02
CA ARG A 228 -22.53 -8.34 28.30
C ARG A 228 -23.04 -9.42 29.25
N GLY A 229 -24.01 -9.11 30.07
CA GLY A 229 -24.67 -10.07 30.96
C GLY A 229 -25.64 -11.00 30.26
N ASN A 230 -26.04 -10.66 29.04
CA ASN A 230 -26.95 -11.44 28.22
C ASN A 230 -26.19 -12.25 27.16
N PRO A 231 -26.04 -13.59 27.32
CA PRO A 231 -25.27 -14.41 26.38
C PRO A 231 -25.93 -14.54 25.00
N ASN A 232 -27.17 -14.12 24.83
CA ASN A 232 -27.82 -14.07 23.54
C ASN A 232 -27.50 -12.77 22.77
N GLU A 233 -27.16 -11.71 23.46
CA GLU A 233 -26.77 -10.42 22.85
C GLU A 233 -25.27 -10.29 22.69
N PHE A 234 -24.50 -10.70 23.71
CA PHE A 234 -23.04 -10.65 23.69
C PHE A 234 -22.46 -12.06 23.57
N LEU A 235 -21.99 -12.41 22.39
CA LEU A 235 -21.51 -13.77 22.10
C LEU A 235 -20.04 -13.98 22.55
N GLY A 236 -19.31 -12.92 22.85
CA GLY A 236 -17.92 -12.99 23.31
C GLY A 236 -17.04 -13.79 22.36
N GLN A 237 -16.37 -14.84 22.83
CA GLN A 237 -15.48 -15.68 22.04
C GLN A 237 -16.19 -16.52 20.94
N ASN A 238 -17.50 -16.63 21.01
CA ASN A 238 -18.30 -17.35 20.00
C ASN A 238 -18.74 -16.45 18.85
N ASP A 239 -18.47 -15.15 18.93
CA ASP A 239 -18.78 -14.23 17.85
C ASP A 239 -17.97 -14.57 16.59
N GLU A 240 -18.62 -14.68 15.44
CA GLU A 240 -18.04 -15.19 14.23
C GLU A 240 -17.38 -14.11 13.37
N CYS A 241 -17.45 -12.85 13.79
CA CYS A 241 -16.79 -11.74 13.07
C CYS A 241 -15.31 -11.54 13.45
N TYR A 242 -14.74 -12.33 14.34
CA TYR A 242 -13.29 -12.30 14.54
C TYR A 242 -12.56 -12.90 13.34
N ALA A 243 -11.62 -12.15 12.75
CA ALA A 243 -10.69 -12.66 11.77
C ALA A 243 -9.55 -13.43 12.45
N TRP A 244 -8.87 -12.75 13.36
CA TRP A 244 -7.75 -13.31 14.12
C TRP A 244 -7.43 -12.45 15.34
N THR A 245 -6.73 -13.03 16.30
CA THR A 245 -6.04 -12.36 17.41
C THR A 245 -4.66 -12.96 17.58
N GLU A 246 -3.62 -12.11 17.58
CA GLU A 246 -2.23 -12.52 17.65
C GLU A 246 -1.48 -11.77 18.76
N ALA A 247 -0.64 -12.49 19.48
CA ALA A 247 0.31 -11.89 20.41
C ALA A 247 1.35 -11.07 19.65
N VAL A 248 1.65 -9.86 20.11
CA VAL A 248 2.62 -8.99 19.46
C VAL A 248 3.64 -8.49 20.45
N GLY A 249 4.91 -8.60 20.09
CA GLY A 249 6.00 -8.18 20.94
C GLY A 249 6.19 -9.10 22.15
N ARG A 250 6.85 -8.56 23.17
CA ARG A 250 7.16 -9.25 24.41
C ARG A 250 6.26 -8.79 25.55
N ASN A 251 6.11 -9.59 26.58
CA ASN A 251 5.43 -9.21 27.81
C ASN A 251 5.87 -7.83 28.30
N GLY A 252 4.90 -6.99 28.67
CA GLY A 252 5.12 -5.64 29.16
C GLY A 252 5.37 -4.58 28.09
N GLY A 253 5.34 -4.93 26.80
CA GLY A 253 5.63 -4.00 25.68
C GLY A 253 4.68 -2.83 25.55
N THR A 254 3.43 -3.00 25.91
CA THR A 254 2.33 -2.03 25.82
C THR A 254 2.09 -1.57 24.38
N ALA A 255 1.21 -2.25 23.64
CA ALA A 255 0.81 -1.87 22.29
C ALA A 255 0.02 -0.55 22.30
N ARG A 256 0.64 0.53 21.87
CA ARG A 256 0.09 1.90 22.01
C ARG A 256 -0.12 2.63 20.70
N ALA A 257 0.79 2.53 19.76
CA ALA A 257 0.64 3.09 18.43
C ALA A 257 0.05 2.02 17.49
N LEU A 258 -0.81 2.42 16.56
CA LEU A 258 -1.34 1.56 15.52
C LEU A 258 -1.56 2.41 14.26
N ALA A 259 -1.14 1.88 13.12
CA ALA A 259 -1.38 2.46 11.79
C ALA A 259 -1.63 1.35 10.78
N ILE A 260 -2.37 1.65 9.73
CA ILE A 260 -2.67 0.73 8.63
C ILE A 260 -2.04 1.30 7.37
N ASP A 261 -1.34 0.48 6.61
CA ASP A 261 -0.78 0.87 5.30
C ASP A 261 -1.77 0.60 4.15
N ALA A 262 -1.36 0.94 2.94
CA ALA A 262 -2.17 0.73 1.75
C ALA A 262 -2.20 -0.73 1.26
N GLY A 263 -1.48 -1.62 1.95
CA GLY A 263 -1.42 -3.04 1.59
C GLY A 263 -0.38 -3.37 0.52
N ASP A 264 -0.47 -4.61 0.06
CA ASP A 264 0.36 -5.20 -0.99
C ASP A 264 -0.42 -6.30 -1.71
N ALA A 265 0.21 -6.98 -2.66
CA ALA A 265 -0.45 -8.04 -3.44
C ALA A 265 -0.99 -9.21 -2.59
N GLN A 266 -0.42 -9.46 -1.42
CA GLN A 266 -0.84 -10.51 -0.48
C GLN A 266 -1.89 -10.00 0.50
N ASN A 267 -1.85 -8.70 0.81
CA ASN A 267 -2.73 -8.02 1.77
C ASN A 267 -3.32 -6.76 1.13
N PRO A 268 -4.24 -6.90 0.16
CA PRO A 268 -4.69 -5.78 -0.69
C PRO A 268 -5.44 -4.68 0.06
N TYR A 269 -5.92 -4.98 1.27
CA TYR A 269 -6.66 -4.01 2.08
C TYR A 269 -5.82 -3.31 3.14
N GLY A 270 -4.57 -3.72 3.33
CA GLY A 270 -3.63 -3.11 4.26
C GLY A 270 -2.99 -4.09 5.23
N ASN A 271 -1.80 -3.72 5.68
CA ASN A 271 -1.09 -4.35 6.79
C ASN A 271 -1.16 -3.43 8.01
N VAL A 272 -1.01 -4.01 9.19
CA VAL A 272 -1.04 -3.25 10.44
C VAL A 272 0.36 -3.07 11.04
N TRP A 273 0.69 -1.85 11.41
CA TRP A 273 1.92 -1.46 12.08
C TRP A 273 1.62 -1.09 13.52
N VAL A 274 2.16 -1.85 14.45
CA VAL A 274 1.89 -1.64 15.87
C VAL A 274 3.15 -1.30 16.65
N GLY A 275 3.09 -0.21 17.43
CA GLY A 275 4.21 0.30 18.20
C GLY A 275 4.13 -0.11 19.67
N MET A 276 5.22 -0.72 20.18
CA MET A 276 5.41 -1.11 21.57
C MET A 276 6.02 0.04 22.36
N TYR A 277 5.19 0.73 23.15
CA TYR A 277 5.57 1.94 23.88
C TYR A 277 6.78 1.75 24.80
N ILE A 278 6.81 0.66 25.56
CA ILE A 278 7.89 0.39 26.52
C ILE A 278 9.16 -0.10 25.83
N HIS A 279 9.02 -0.97 24.83
CA HIS A 279 10.16 -1.59 24.16
C HIS A 279 10.72 -0.73 23.02
N ARG A 280 10.02 0.33 22.61
CA ARG A 280 10.42 1.24 21.52
C ARG A 280 10.67 0.49 20.20
N GLU A 281 9.71 -0.33 19.84
CA GLU A 281 9.75 -1.20 18.68
C GLU A 281 8.45 -1.07 17.89
N PHE A 282 8.53 -1.21 16.56
CA PHE A 282 7.37 -1.39 15.69
C PHE A 282 7.36 -2.81 15.12
N TYR A 283 6.19 -3.40 15.08
CA TYR A 283 5.91 -4.68 14.44
C TYR A 283 5.00 -4.46 13.24
N GLY A 284 5.42 -4.94 12.05
CA GLY A 284 4.57 -5.03 10.87
C GLY A 284 3.89 -6.40 10.85
N ILE A 285 2.58 -6.42 10.69
CA ILE A 285 1.73 -7.61 10.76
C ILE A 285 0.87 -7.65 9.51
N GLN A 286 0.77 -8.80 8.88
CA GLN A 286 -0.09 -9.01 7.72
C GLN A 286 -1.56 -8.83 8.08
N GLY A 287 -2.29 -8.05 7.28
CA GLY A 287 -3.69 -7.78 7.54
C GLY A 287 -4.61 -8.99 7.34
N THR A 288 -4.19 -9.97 6.53
CA THR A 288 -4.99 -11.16 6.21
C THR A 288 -5.02 -12.19 7.33
N ASP A 289 -3.87 -12.52 7.93
CA ASP A 289 -3.72 -13.67 8.82
C ASP A 289 -3.04 -13.36 10.16
N GLY A 290 -2.61 -12.12 10.39
CA GLY A 290 -1.94 -11.72 11.62
C GLY A 290 -0.45 -12.10 11.71
N ALA A 291 0.12 -12.75 10.71
CA ALA A 291 1.51 -13.15 10.72
C ALA A 291 2.46 -11.94 10.63
N LEU A 292 3.64 -12.05 11.22
CA LEU A 292 4.66 -11.01 11.09
C LEU A 292 5.10 -10.87 9.63
N ILE A 293 5.15 -9.63 9.13
CA ILE A 293 5.66 -9.33 7.79
C ILE A 293 7.11 -9.76 7.71
N ARG A 294 7.43 -10.57 6.69
CA ARG A 294 8.78 -11.06 6.39
C ARG A 294 9.14 -10.66 4.97
N ARG A 295 10.05 -9.68 4.83
CA ARG A 295 10.58 -9.22 3.54
C ARG A 295 12.11 -9.17 3.61
N PRO A 296 12.83 -9.48 2.53
CA PRO A 296 14.28 -9.33 2.48
C PRO A 296 14.68 -7.88 2.86
N GLY A 297 15.59 -7.74 3.81
CA GLY A 297 16.08 -6.43 4.28
C GLY A 297 15.19 -5.74 5.33
N LEU A 298 13.96 -6.20 5.58
CA LEU A 298 13.11 -5.67 6.64
C LEU A 298 13.43 -6.37 7.96
N GLN A 299 13.84 -5.58 8.95
CA GLN A 299 13.88 -6.04 10.35
C GLN A 299 12.47 -5.95 10.93
N ASN A 300 11.96 -7.03 11.50
CA ASN A 300 10.69 -7.05 12.20
C ASN A 300 10.87 -7.83 13.51
N PRO A 301 10.91 -7.15 14.68
CA PRO A 301 10.55 -5.74 14.89
C PRO A 301 11.60 -4.72 14.43
N ILE A 302 11.13 -3.51 14.17
CA ILE A 302 11.96 -2.33 13.90
C ILE A 302 12.19 -1.59 15.22
N SER A 303 13.44 -1.47 15.65
CA SER A 303 13.80 -0.67 16.83
C SER A 303 13.82 0.81 16.49
N ILE A 304 13.23 1.64 17.35
CA ILE A 304 13.14 3.09 17.19
C ILE A 304 13.64 3.85 18.42
N GLY A 305 14.03 5.11 18.22
CA GLY A 305 14.66 5.93 19.28
C GLY A 305 13.70 6.50 20.34
N HIS A 306 12.40 6.32 20.21
CA HIS A 306 11.39 6.90 21.11
C HIS A 306 10.27 5.90 21.45
N SER A 307 9.42 6.25 22.43
CA SER A 307 8.27 5.46 22.82
C SER A 307 7.07 5.79 21.92
N PRO A 308 6.65 4.92 21.00
CA PRO A 308 5.58 5.22 20.04
C PRO A 308 4.22 5.28 20.74
N TYR A 309 3.55 6.43 20.63
CA TYR A 309 2.24 6.67 21.26
C TYR A 309 1.10 6.68 20.25
N GLY A 310 1.33 7.21 19.07
CA GLY A 310 0.44 7.20 17.92
C GLY A 310 1.24 7.03 16.65
N ALA A 311 0.61 6.54 15.59
CA ALA A 311 1.25 6.37 14.28
C ALA A 311 0.27 6.62 13.14
N VAL A 312 0.82 6.97 11.98
CA VAL A 312 0.14 7.02 10.68
C VAL A 312 1.10 6.49 9.62
N VAL A 313 0.57 5.99 8.53
CA VAL A 313 1.36 5.65 7.34
C VAL A 313 1.07 6.68 6.25
N ASP A 314 2.11 7.19 5.61
CA ASP A 314 1.96 8.10 4.47
C ASP A 314 1.81 7.35 3.14
N SER A 315 1.53 8.08 2.05
CA SER A 315 1.36 7.52 0.71
C SER A 315 2.63 6.85 0.13
N ASN A 316 3.80 7.10 0.73
CA ASN A 316 5.06 6.47 0.33
C ASN A 316 5.36 5.20 1.16
N GLY A 317 4.48 4.84 2.09
CA GLY A 317 4.64 3.67 2.96
C GLY A 317 5.52 3.90 4.19
N TYR A 318 5.88 5.15 4.52
CA TYR A 318 6.60 5.47 5.75
C TYR A 318 5.65 5.50 6.95
N VAL A 319 6.07 4.85 8.03
CA VAL A 319 5.35 4.87 9.31
C VAL A 319 5.87 6.03 10.14
N TRP A 320 5.07 7.06 10.28
CA TRP A 320 5.34 8.22 11.14
C TRP A 320 4.81 7.98 12.54
N SER A 321 5.60 8.18 13.55
CA SER A 321 5.14 8.04 14.93
C SER A 321 5.59 9.16 15.85
N GLY A 322 4.69 9.52 16.77
CA GLY A 322 4.93 10.52 17.80
C GLY A 322 5.00 9.90 19.20
N THR A 323 5.69 10.58 20.12
CA THR A 323 5.74 10.21 21.54
C THR A 323 4.78 11.08 22.37
N LEU A 324 4.44 10.61 23.57
CA LEU A 324 3.57 11.34 24.51
C LEU A 324 4.24 12.60 25.06
N SER A 325 5.55 12.59 25.20
CA SER A 325 6.33 13.71 25.75
C SER A 325 7.64 13.88 24.98
N GLY A 326 8.13 15.12 24.89
CA GLY A 326 9.42 15.41 24.28
C GLY A 326 9.39 15.83 22.79
N GLY A 327 8.21 15.88 22.17
CA GLY A 327 8.05 16.46 20.83
C GLY A 327 8.79 15.75 19.69
N THR A 328 9.14 14.47 19.86
CA THR A 328 9.84 13.69 18.83
C THR A 328 8.87 13.06 17.87
N ILE A 329 9.08 13.26 16.57
CA ILE A 329 8.44 12.54 15.47
C ILE A 329 9.55 11.82 14.71
N ALA A 330 9.34 10.57 14.35
CA ALA A 330 10.23 9.78 13.49
C ALA A 330 9.42 9.06 12.42
N GLY A 331 10.00 8.92 11.25
CA GLY A 331 9.45 8.23 10.10
C GLY A 331 10.50 7.35 9.44
#